data_78230ab77cf8a5e9df421292ea1d57ff
#
_entry.id   78230ab77cf8a5e9df421292ea1d57ff
#
_cell.length_a   1.000
_cell.length_b   1.000
_cell.length_c   1.000
_cell.angle_alpha   90.00
_cell.angle_beta   90.00
_cell.angle_gamma   90.00
#
_symmetry.space_group_name_H-M   'P 1'
#
loop_
_entity.id
_entity.type
_entity.pdbx_description
1 polymer ?
#
loop_
_entity_poly.entity_id
_entity_poly.type
_entity_poly.pdbx_seq_one_letter_code
_entity_poly.pdbx_strand_id
1 'polypeptide(L)'
;LNLAFNYHKSTDFGQLLNAANSLTKASQNKLTAAKNAEGVDGWSSVDANFGGYKDNAGKYQNGLLSLTSNGYLSYADAQSYLFGQYQHGYIGSYDFNISGSIGNRVWLGLTIGLHDVHYNSHSLYAENLVDGNFSDSYEQIKITGTGYDVKAGIIFRPLEESPFRIGAYVNSPVFYDLSLSAAHDLSMYGKNAPATFQDKDAAGNIVNVPCYTLG
;
A
#
# COMPACT_ATOMS: atom_id res chain seq x y z
N LEU A 1 -41.77 17.34 6.95
CA LEU A 1 -40.85 16.36 6.42
C LEU A 1 -39.83 17.08 5.54
N ASN A 2 -38.54 16.84 5.77
CA ASN A 2 -37.45 17.40 4.99
C ASN A 2 -36.59 16.26 4.44
N LEU A 3 -36.15 16.42 3.19
CA LEU A 3 -35.19 15.53 2.56
C LEU A 3 -33.96 16.38 2.20
N ALA A 4 -32.77 15.83 2.44
CA ALA A 4 -31.53 16.46 2.05
C ALA A 4 -30.56 15.43 1.49
N PHE A 5 -29.79 15.84 0.51
CA PHE A 5 -28.66 15.11 -0.03
C PHE A 5 -27.41 15.97 0.13
N ASN A 6 -26.33 15.34 0.59
CA ASN A 6 -25.06 15.99 0.70
C ASN A 6 -23.97 15.10 0.11
N TYR A 7 -23.05 15.72 -0.59
CA TYR A 7 -21.81 15.08 -1.05
C TYR A 7 -20.63 15.88 -0.56
N HIS A 8 -19.66 15.18 -0.01
CA HIS A 8 -18.38 15.78 0.35
C HIS A 8 -17.24 14.78 0.22
N LYS A 9 -16.07 15.28 -0.06
CA LYS A 9 -14.83 14.52 0.00
C LYS A 9 -14.35 14.53 1.46
N SER A 10 -14.45 13.38 2.14
CA SER A 10 -14.08 13.28 3.56
C SER A 10 -12.57 13.18 3.76
N THR A 11 -11.85 12.64 2.76
CA THR A 11 -10.40 12.47 2.80
C THR A 11 -9.83 12.67 1.41
N ASP A 12 -8.68 13.33 1.31
CA ASP A 12 -7.88 13.43 0.09
C ASP A 12 -6.49 12.84 0.38
N PHE A 13 -6.04 11.91 -0.46
CA PHE A 13 -4.76 11.22 -0.32
C PHE A 13 -3.65 11.82 -1.17
N GLY A 14 -3.90 12.97 -1.85
CA GLY A 14 -2.91 13.58 -2.74
C GLY A 14 -1.63 13.94 -1.99
N GLN A 15 -0.54 13.22 -2.28
CA GLN A 15 0.78 13.47 -1.70
C GLN A 15 1.88 13.10 -2.68
N LEU A 16 2.93 13.91 -2.72
CA LEU A 16 4.20 13.61 -3.37
C LEU A 16 5.32 13.69 -2.33
N LEU A 17 6.09 12.62 -2.23
CA LEU A 17 7.24 12.55 -1.33
C LEU A 17 8.47 12.15 -2.13
N ASN A 18 9.56 12.91 -1.98
CA ASN A 18 10.87 12.60 -2.54
C ASN A 18 11.94 12.71 -1.47
N ALA A 19 12.87 11.76 -1.47
CA ALA A 19 14.02 11.76 -0.58
C ALA A 19 15.24 11.17 -1.30
N ALA A 20 16.40 11.74 -1.06
CA ALA A 20 17.67 11.21 -1.55
C ALA A 20 18.76 11.51 -0.52
N ASN A 21 19.63 10.55 -0.29
CA ASN A 21 20.80 10.77 0.57
C ASN A 21 21.88 9.72 0.30
N SER A 22 23.05 9.92 0.92
CA SER A 22 24.09 8.90 1.00
C SER A 22 23.76 7.86 2.07
N LEU A 23 24.24 6.64 1.86
CA LEU A 23 24.13 5.53 2.78
C LEU A 23 25.52 5.04 3.18
N THR A 24 25.59 4.46 4.39
CA THR A 24 26.83 3.83 4.88
C THR A 24 26.47 2.50 5.53
N LYS A 25 27.03 1.41 5.01
CA LYS A 25 26.81 0.05 5.53
C LYS A 25 25.34 -0.36 5.64
N ALA A 26 24.54 0.03 4.68
CA ALA A 26 23.12 -0.29 4.62
C ALA A 26 22.73 -0.63 3.18
N SER A 27 21.67 -1.43 3.01
CA SER A 27 21.02 -1.71 1.74
C SER A 27 19.61 -2.23 2.04
N GLN A 28 18.69 -2.08 1.10
CA GLN A 28 17.36 -2.68 1.17
C GLN A 28 17.39 -4.21 1.32
N ASN A 29 18.51 -4.85 0.91
CA ASN A 29 18.68 -6.30 0.98
C ASN A 29 19.20 -6.81 2.33
N LYS A 30 19.56 -5.94 3.24
CA LYS A 30 20.13 -6.31 4.53
C LYS A 30 19.18 -7.21 5.34
N LEU A 31 17.91 -6.89 5.36
CA LEU A 31 16.91 -7.68 6.08
C LEU A 31 16.72 -9.07 5.44
N THR A 32 16.72 -9.12 4.12
CA THR A 32 16.63 -10.37 3.36
C THR A 32 17.83 -11.27 3.65
N ALA A 33 19.05 -10.72 3.62
CA ALA A 33 20.26 -11.46 3.95
C ALA A 33 20.23 -11.98 5.39
N ALA A 34 19.77 -11.18 6.35
CA ALA A 34 19.66 -11.58 7.75
C ALA A 34 18.66 -12.74 7.94
N LYS A 35 17.51 -12.68 7.30
CA LYS A 35 16.50 -13.75 7.37
C LYS A 35 16.98 -15.05 6.76
N ASN A 36 17.70 -14.98 5.63
CA ASN A 36 18.30 -16.18 5.02
C ASN A 36 19.38 -16.79 5.93
N ALA A 37 20.17 -15.99 6.61
CA ALA A 37 21.17 -16.48 7.56
C ALA A 37 20.55 -17.20 8.75
N GLU A 38 19.37 -16.81 9.19
CA GLU A 38 18.61 -17.44 10.26
C GLU A 38 17.86 -18.71 9.79
N GLY A 39 17.92 -19.04 8.52
CA GLY A 39 17.28 -20.26 7.97
C GLY A 39 15.76 -20.23 8.02
N VAL A 40 15.15 -19.05 7.89
CA VAL A 40 13.69 -18.91 7.92
C VAL A 40 13.09 -19.53 6.66
N ASP A 41 12.37 -20.65 6.85
CA ASP A 41 11.69 -21.35 5.76
C ASP A 41 10.66 -20.45 5.06
N GLY A 42 10.57 -20.60 3.75
CA GLY A 42 9.69 -19.81 2.88
C GLY A 42 10.31 -18.53 2.34
N TRP A 43 11.36 -17.99 2.94
CA TRP A 43 12.07 -16.82 2.44
C TRP A 43 12.96 -17.14 1.23
N SER A 44 13.46 -18.36 1.13
CA SER A 44 14.28 -18.78 -0.01
C SER A 44 13.53 -18.70 -1.36
N SER A 45 12.23 -18.92 -1.38
CA SER A 45 11.43 -18.77 -2.59
C SER A 45 11.11 -17.30 -2.93
N VAL A 46 10.95 -16.46 -1.90
CA VAL A 46 10.78 -15.02 -2.07
C VAL A 46 12.10 -14.38 -2.48
N ASP A 47 13.21 -14.80 -1.88
CA ASP A 47 14.54 -14.28 -2.18
C ASP A 47 15.05 -14.68 -3.54
N ALA A 48 14.66 -15.81 -4.07
CA ALA A 48 14.92 -16.17 -5.46
C ALA A 48 14.27 -15.18 -6.45
N ASN A 49 13.15 -14.56 -6.03
CA ASN A 49 12.47 -13.51 -6.79
C ASN A 49 13.03 -12.10 -6.49
N PHE A 50 13.73 -11.93 -5.36
CA PHE A 50 14.24 -10.64 -4.88
C PHE A 50 15.74 -10.43 -5.09
N GLY A 51 16.38 -11.08 -6.00
CA GLY A 51 17.73 -10.71 -6.27
C GLY A 51 18.69 -11.86 -6.53
N GLY A 52 18.18 -13.01 -6.72
CA GLY A 52 18.98 -14.14 -7.12
C GLY A 52 18.13 -15.36 -7.39
N TYR A 53 18.57 -16.13 -8.33
CA TYR A 53 18.01 -17.45 -8.58
C TYR A 53 19.01 -18.51 -8.13
N LYS A 54 18.52 -19.67 -7.72
CA LYS A 54 19.35 -20.84 -7.54
C LYS A 54 19.55 -21.49 -8.91
N ASP A 55 20.80 -21.68 -9.28
CA ASP A 55 21.11 -22.52 -10.45
C ASP A 55 20.76 -24.00 -10.20
N ASN A 56 20.95 -24.84 -11.23
CA ASN A 56 20.65 -26.26 -11.14
C ASN A 56 21.49 -27.03 -10.09
N ALA A 57 22.55 -26.39 -9.57
CA ALA A 57 23.38 -26.90 -8.48
C ALA A 57 22.94 -26.38 -7.11
N GLY A 58 21.85 -25.60 -7.05
CA GLY A 58 21.35 -24.97 -5.84
C GLY A 58 22.16 -23.76 -5.37
N LYS A 59 23.09 -23.26 -6.20
CA LYS A 59 23.92 -22.11 -5.89
C LYS A 59 23.22 -20.82 -6.32
N TYR A 60 23.18 -19.85 -5.43
CA TYR A 60 22.69 -18.51 -5.76
C TYR A 60 23.60 -17.84 -6.78
N GLN A 61 23.02 -17.39 -7.86
CA GLN A 61 23.69 -16.67 -8.93
C GLN A 61 23.20 -15.23 -8.95
N ASN A 62 24.14 -14.31 -9.03
CA ASN A 62 23.97 -12.88 -9.33
C ASN A 62 22.62 -12.28 -8.96
N GLY A 63 22.51 -11.88 -7.78
CA GLY A 63 21.42 -11.07 -7.34
C GLY A 63 21.97 -9.97 -6.45
N LEU A 64 21.10 -9.36 -5.75
CA LEU A 64 21.39 -8.44 -4.66
C LEU A 64 22.08 -9.17 -3.48
N LEU A 65 22.02 -10.52 -3.48
CA LEU A 65 22.62 -11.37 -2.48
C LEU A 65 23.63 -12.29 -3.14
N SER A 66 24.78 -12.44 -2.53
CA SER A 66 25.85 -13.37 -2.93
C SER A 66 26.13 -14.38 -1.86
N LEU A 67 26.39 -15.63 -2.28
CA LEU A 67 26.80 -16.67 -1.37
C LEU A 67 28.28 -16.47 -0.99
N THR A 68 28.55 -16.31 0.30
CA THR A 68 29.92 -16.25 0.82
C THR A 68 30.56 -17.65 0.86
N SER A 69 31.88 -17.72 1.02
CA SER A 69 32.62 -18.98 1.18
C SER A 69 32.11 -19.84 2.35
N ASN A 70 31.49 -19.23 3.35
CA ASN A 70 30.93 -19.92 4.51
C ASN A 70 29.47 -20.32 4.35
N GLY A 71 28.89 -20.17 3.14
CA GLY A 71 27.50 -20.54 2.87
C GLY A 71 26.46 -19.50 3.31
N TYR A 72 26.87 -18.37 3.83
CA TYR A 72 25.94 -17.28 4.18
C TYR A 72 25.69 -16.36 3.01
N LEU A 73 24.47 -15.82 2.95
CA LEU A 73 24.14 -14.81 1.95
C LEU A 73 24.67 -13.44 2.43
N SER A 74 25.37 -12.76 1.54
CA SER A 74 25.83 -11.39 1.72
C SER A 74 25.15 -10.48 0.71
N TYR A 75 25.09 -9.20 1.03
CA TYR A 75 24.61 -8.15 0.15
C TYR A 75 25.70 -7.10 -0.04
N ALA A 76 25.66 -6.37 -1.16
CA ALA A 76 26.50 -5.20 -1.35
C ALA A 76 25.89 -4.02 -0.59
N ASP A 77 26.72 -3.26 0.11
CA ASP A 77 26.28 -2.03 0.74
C ASP A 77 25.89 -0.99 -0.31
N ALA A 78 24.89 -0.19 -0.01
CA ALA A 78 24.52 0.96 -0.82
C ALA A 78 25.32 2.19 -0.42
N GLN A 79 25.70 3.01 -1.42
CA GLN A 79 26.37 4.31 -1.23
C GLN A 79 25.35 5.45 -1.14
N SER A 80 24.26 5.33 -1.88
CA SER A 80 23.22 6.35 -1.93
C SER A 80 21.87 5.72 -2.29
N TYR A 81 20.82 6.43 -1.97
CA TYR A 81 19.46 6.06 -2.35
C TYR A 81 18.69 7.25 -2.92
N LEU A 82 17.72 6.92 -3.74
CA LEU A 82 16.64 7.79 -4.19
C LEU A 82 15.32 7.13 -3.86
N PHE A 83 14.43 7.87 -3.22
CA PHE A 83 13.06 7.46 -2.95
C PHE A 83 12.09 8.46 -3.54
N GLY A 84 11.11 7.97 -4.27
CA GLY A 84 10.00 8.75 -4.77
C GLY A 84 8.70 8.02 -4.47
N GLN A 85 7.71 8.73 -3.96
CA GLN A 85 6.37 8.21 -3.76
C GLN A 85 5.34 9.24 -4.25
N TYR A 86 4.41 8.76 -5.05
CA TYR A 86 3.24 9.50 -5.45
C TYR A 86 2.01 8.73 -5.03
N GLN A 87 1.13 9.38 -4.28
CA GLN A 87 -0.15 8.80 -3.93
C GLN A 87 -1.27 9.77 -4.24
N HIS A 88 -2.40 9.24 -4.64
CA HIS A 88 -3.60 9.99 -4.94
C HIS A 88 -4.85 9.16 -4.67
N GLY A 89 -5.95 9.85 -4.54
CA GLY A 89 -7.24 9.24 -4.30
C GLY A 89 -8.05 10.03 -3.29
N TYR A 90 -9.17 9.48 -2.93
CA TYR A 90 -10.11 10.14 -2.03
C TYR A 90 -11.06 9.13 -1.38
N ILE A 91 -11.71 9.58 -0.33
CA ILE A 91 -12.94 8.98 0.18
C ILE A 91 -14.06 10.00 -0.04
N GLY A 92 -14.98 9.67 -0.94
CA GLY A 92 -16.21 10.43 -1.15
C GLY A 92 -17.31 9.94 -0.23
N SER A 93 -18.11 10.85 0.31
CA SER A 93 -19.25 10.53 1.17
C SER A 93 -20.52 11.14 0.59
N TYR A 94 -21.55 10.32 0.46
CA TYR A 94 -22.88 10.66 -0.03
C TYR A 94 -23.87 10.44 1.09
N ASP A 95 -24.38 11.50 1.70
CA ASP A 95 -25.33 11.43 2.80
C ASP A 95 -26.75 11.71 2.33
N PHE A 96 -27.63 10.76 2.51
CA PHE A 96 -29.06 10.88 2.29
C PHE A 96 -29.75 11.07 3.63
N ASN A 97 -30.33 12.23 3.84
CA ASN A 97 -30.99 12.58 5.10
C ASN A 97 -32.50 12.72 4.93
N ILE A 98 -33.24 12.12 5.86
CA ILE A 98 -34.66 12.34 6.06
C ILE A 98 -34.89 12.84 7.47
N SER A 99 -35.64 13.93 7.61
CA SER A 99 -35.95 14.48 8.92
C SER A 99 -37.37 15.06 8.97
N GLY A 100 -37.93 15.10 10.16
CA GLY A 100 -39.25 15.62 10.35
C GLY A 100 -39.53 15.99 11.80
N SER A 101 -40.62 16.70 12.04
CA SER A 101 -41.08 17.08 13.37
C SER A 101 -42.49 16.57 13.62
N ILE A 102 -42.76 16.24 14.87
CA ILE A 102 -44.06 15.82 15.37
C ILE A 102 -44.47 16.82 16.42
N GLY A 103 -45.62 17.52 16.18
CA GLY A 103 -46.23 18.45 17.13
C GLY A 103 -45.33 19.59 17.60
N ASN A 104 -44.35 20.01 16.79
CA ASN A 104 -43.32 21.03 17.17
C ASN A 104 -42.57 20.73 18.48
N ARG A 105 -42.59 19.49 18.95
CA ARG A 105 -41.97 19.05 20.20
C ARG A 105 -40.88 18.03 20.00
N VAL A 106 -41.02 17.19 19.00
CA VAL A 106 -40.06 16.14 18.68
C VAL A 106 -39.59 16.30 17.26
N TRP A 107 -38.26 16.32 17.04
CA TRP A 107 -37.62 16.30 15.73
C TRP A 107 -36.82 15.03 15.65
N LEU A 108 -37.01 14.31 14.57
CA LEU A 108 -36.31 13.07 14.26
C LEU A 108 -35.52 13.25 12.98
N GLY A 109 -34.34 12.67 12.93
CA GLY A 109 -33.48 12.65 11.74
C GLY A 109 -32.84 11.28 11.58
N LEU A 110 -32.78 10.81 10.32
CA LEU A 110 -32.08 9.62 9.91
C LEU A 110 -31.24 9.97 8.70
N THR A 111 -29.98 9.55 8.72
CA THR A 111 -29.06 9.70 7.58
C THR A 111 -28.50 8.33 7.23
N ILE A 112 -28.48 8.01 5.94
CA ILE A 112 -27.76 6.88 5.38
C ILE A 112 -26.58 7.46 4.63
N GLY A 113 -25.37 7.10 5.05
CA GLY A 113 -24.12 7.46 4.41
C GLY A 113 -23.65 6.34 3.50
N LEU A 114 -23.27 6.68 2.29
CA LEU A 114 -22.55 5.82 1.37
C LEU A 114 -21.17 6.40 1.12
N HIS A 115 -20.16 5.55 1.15
CA HIS A 115 -18.77 5.96 0.98
C HIS A 115 -18.17 5.28 -0.24
N ASP A 116 -17.40 6.03 -1.01
CA ASP A 116 -16.67 5.57 -2.18
C ASP A 116 -15.18 5.79 -1.93
N VAL A 117 -14.40 4.70 -1.97
CA VAL A 117 -12.98 4.71 -1.61
C VAL A 117 -12.14 4.44 -2.84
N HIS A 118 -11.27 5.38 -3.14
CA HIS A 118 -10.25 5.27 -4.18
C HIS A 118 -8.89 5.68 -3.61
N TYR A 119 -7.95 4.75 -3.60
CA TYR A 119 -6.56 5.01 -3.23
C TYR A 119 -5.63 4.34 -4.23
N ASN A 120 -4.63 5.07 -4.67
CA ASN A 120 -3.57 4.56 -5.51
C ASN A 120 -2.24 5.17 -5.07
N SER A 121 -1.24 4.33 -4.88
CA SER A 121 0.11 4.71 -4.50
C SER A 121 1.11 4.02 -5.41
N HIS A 122 2.10 4.76 -5.85
CA HIS A 122 3.27 4.26 -6.55
C HIS A 122 4.51 4.75 -5.81
N SER A 123 5.43 3.85 -5.53
CA SER A 123 6.73 4.21 -4.96
C SER A 123 7.87 3.56 -5.73
N LEU A 124 8.96 4.28 -5.83
CA LEU A 124 10.23 3.82 -6.35
C LEU A 124 11.32 4.05 -5.30
N TYR A 125 12.03 3.02 -4.95
CA TYR A 125 13.21 3.09 -4.11
C TYR A 125 14.40 2.53 -4.88
N ALA A 126 15.40 3.33 -5.09
CA ALA A 126 16.58 2.98 -5.89
C ALA A 126 17.86 3.16 -5.08
N GLU A 127 18.82 2.26 -5.25
CA GLU A 127 20.13 2.28 -4.59
C GLU A 127 21.27 2.17 -5.58
N ASN A 128 22.32 2.97 -5.37
CA ASN A 128 23.64 2.74 -5.96
C ASN A 128 24.49 1.92 -4.99
N LEU A 129 24.99 0.80 -5.44
CA LEU A 129 25.77 -0.13 -4.62
C LEU A 129 27.27 0.13 -4.75
N VAL A 130 28.04 -0.23 -3.71
CA VAL A 130 29.50 -0.03 -3.66
C VAL A 130 30.24 -0.82 -4.73
N ASP A 131 29.68 -1.89 -5.23
CA ASP A 131 30.23 -2.72 -6.30
C ASP A 131 30.00 -2.17 -7.71
N GLY A 132 29.35 -1.00 -7.81
CA GLY A 132 29.01 -0.33 -9.07
C GLY A 132 27.73 -0.85 -9.72
N ASN A 133 26.99 -1.70 -9.05
CA ASN A 133 25.68 -2.11 -9.46
C ASN A 133 24.61 -1.12 -8.95
N PHE A 134 23.43 -1.23 -9.49
CA PHE A 134 22.28 -0.39 -9.18
C PHE A 134 21.07 -1.30 -8.97
N SER A 135 20.28 -1.02 -7.95
CA SER A 135 19.03 -1.76 -7.72
C SER A 135 17.87 -0.80 -7.51
N ASP A 136 16.71 -1.16 -8.03
CA ASP A 136 15.48 -0.45 -7.75
C ASP A 136 14.37 -1.41 -7.32
N SER A 137 13.47 -0.87 -6.52
CA SER A 137 12.28 -1.53 -6.01
C SER A 137 11.10 -0.65 -6.32
N TYR A 138 10.21 -1.14 -7.14
CA TYR A 138 8.96 -0.48 -7.49
C TYR A 138 7.80 -1.14 -6.79
N GLU A 139 6.95 -0.35 -6.16
CA GLU A 139 5.75 -0.83 -5.49
C GLU A 139 4.53 -0.05 -5.96
N GLN A 140 3.45 -0.77 -6.19
CA GLN A 140 2.16 -0.21 -6.51
C GLN A 140 1.11 -0.78 -5.57
N ILE A 141 0.31 0.08 -4.96
CA ILE A 141 -0.82 -0.30 -4.10
C ILE A 141 -2.07 0.42 -4.61
N LYS A 142 -3.12 -0.33 -4.84
CA LYS A 142 -4.44 0.18 -5.22
C LYS A 142 -5.49 -0.37 -4.27
N ILE A 143 -6.27 0.52 -3.66
CA ILE A 143 -7.40 0.17 -2.81
C ILE A 143 -8.65 0.83 -3.39
N THR A 144 -9.68 0.04 -3.62
CA THR A 144 -10.98 0.52 -4.08
C THR A 144 -12.08 -0.19 -3.32
N GLY A 145 -13.20 0.49 -3.12
CA GLY A 145 -14.35 -0.14 -2.49
C GLY A 145 -15.39 0.85 -2.06
N THR A 146 -16.37 0.34 -1.37
CA THR A 146 -17.51 1.11 -0.89
C THR A 146 -17.71 0.89 0.60
N GLY A 147 -18.37 1.85 1.24
CA GLY A 147 -18.75 1.74 2.64
C GLY A 147 -20.13 2.30 2.88
N TYR A 148 -20.71 1.96 4.01
CA TYR A 148 -21.99 2.52 4.44
C TYR A 148 -22.03 2.74 5.95
N ASP A 149 -22.77 3.75 6.36
CA ASP A 149 -23.08 4.05 7.74
C ASP A 149 -24.53 4.51 7.90
N VAL A 150 -25.00 4.52 9.14
CA VAL A 150 -26.30 5.04 9.50
C VAL A 150 -26.15 5.95 10.71
N LYS A 151 -26.79 7.13 10.65
CA LYS A 151 -26.81 8.11 11.71
C LYS A 151 -28.27 8.41 12.06
N ALA A 152 -28.60 8.41 13.34
CA ALA A 152 -29.94 8.74 13.81
C ALA A 152 -29.86 9.79 14.91
N GLY A 153 -30.80 10.70 14.91
CA GLY A 153 -30.88 11.76 15.91
C GLY A 153 -32.30 12.11 16.30
N ILE A 154 -32.44 12.53 17.53
CA ILE A 154 -33.69 13.04 18.11
C ILE A 154 -33.41 14.35 18.84
N ILE A 155 -34.30 15.32 18.67
CA ILE A 155 -34.36 16.55 19.49
C ILE A 155 -35.74 16.60 20.11
N PHE A 156 -35.78 16.81 21.40
CA PHE A 156 -37.01 16.94 22.16
C PHE A 156 -37.11 18.32 22.87
N ARG A 157 -38.25 18.95 22.76
CA ARG A 157 -38.59 20.21 23.45
C ARG A 157 -39.62 19.92 24.53
N PRO A 158 -39.19 19.82 25.82
CA PRO A 158 -40.11 19.40 26.92
C PRO A 158 -41.21 20.45 27.24
N LEU A 159 -40.90 21.72 27.11
CA LEU A 159 -41.83 22.81 27.42
C LEU A 159 -42.09 23.68 26.20
N GLU A 160 -43.36 23.91 25.85
CA GLU A 160 -43.74 24.67 24.65
C GLU A 160 -43.33 26.14 24.71
N GLU A 161 -43.41 26.73 25.91
CA GLU A 161 -43.10 28.15 26.13
C GLU A 161 -41.59 28.40 26.29
N SER A 162 -40.79 27.35 26.48
CA SER A 162 -39.35 27.44 26.69
C SER A 162 -38.57 27.19 25.41
N PRO A 163 -37.49 27.92 25.12
CA PRO A 163 -36.57 27.60 24.06
C PRO A 163 -35.69 26.35 24.32
N PHE A 164 -35.78 25.80 25.53
CA PHE A 164 -34.96 24.64 25.95
C PHE A 164 -35.26 23.39 25.12
N ARG A 165 -34.19 22.78 24.62
CA ARG A 165 -34.25 21.54 23.82
C ARG A 165 -33.17 20.58 24.29
N ILE A 166 -33.49 19.29 24.29
CA ILE A 166 -32.56 18.22 24.58
C ILE A 166 -32.41 17.39 23.30
N GLY A 167 -31.18 17.10 22.89
CA GLY A 167 -30.90 16.28 21.72
C GLY A 167 -29.98 15.12 22.07
N ALA A 168 -30.18 14.01 21.35
CA ALA A 168 -29.30 12.87 21.36
C ALA A 168 -29.12 12.38 19.94
N TYR A 169 -27.95 11.83 19.64
CA TYR A 169 -27.68 11.20 18.35
C TYR A 169 -26.81 9.97 18.53
N VAL A 170 -26.88 9.07 17.57
CA VAL A 170 -26.05 7.86 17.47
C VAL A 170 -25.60 7.70 16.02
N ASN A 171 -24.33 7.35 15.88
CA ASN A 171 -23.74 6.99 14.58
C ASN A 171 -23.24 5.55 14.66
N SER A 172 -23.54 4.74 13.63
CA SER A 172 -22.87 3.47 13.45
C SER A 172 -21.39 3.70 13.06
N PRO A 173 -20.51 2.73 13.25
CA PRO A 173 -19.25 2.69 12.50
C PRO A 173 -19.53 2.60 11.00
N VAL A 174 -18.56 3.01 10.20
CA VAL A 174 -18.61 2.79 8.75
C VAL A 174 -18.19 1.35 8.46
N PHE A 175 -19.03 0.62 7.76
CA PHE A 175 -18.74 -0.74 7.30
C PHE A 175 -18.21 -0.65 5.87
N TYR A 176 -16.96 -1.08 5.66
CA TYR A 176 -16.30 -1.04 4.37
C TYR A 176 -16.18 -2.43 3.77
N ASP A 177 -16.42 -2.51 2.46
CA ASP A 177 -16.03 -3.62 1.59
C ASP A 177 -14.95 -3.11 0.65
N LEU A 178 -13.70 -3.56 0.88
CA LEU A 178 -12.52 -3.04 0.21
C LEU A 178 -11.79 -4.15 -0.55
N SER A 179 -11.35 -3.82 -1.74
CA SER A 179 -10.46 -4.64 -2.56
C SER A 179 -9.06 -4.02 -2.57
N LEU A 180 -8.06 -4.82 -2.24
CA LEU A 180 -6.64 -4.47 -2.29
C LEU A 180 -5.98 -5.17 -3.45
N SER A 181 -5.28 -4.41 -4.30
CA SER A 181 -4.35 -4.91 -5.30
C SER A 181 -2.97 -4.32 -5.02
N ALA A 182 -1.98 -5.19 -4.89
CA ALA A 182 -0.59 -4.78 -4.68
C ALA A 182 0.30 -5.49 -5.71
N ALA A 183 1.27 -4.76 -6.24
CA ALA A 183 2.32 -5.28 -7.09
C ALA A 183 3.65 -4.73 -6.59
N HIS A 184 4.66 -5.57 -6.60
CA HIS A 184 6.03 -5.21 -6.25
C HIS A 184 6.97 -5.81 -7.28
N ASP A 185 7.93 -5.00 -7.71
CA ASP A 185 8.98 -5.41 -8.63
C ASP A 185 10.33 -4.96 -8.06
N LEU A 186 11.34 -5.82 -8.18
CA LEU A 186 12.71 -5.52 -7.78
C LEU A 186 13.62 -5.85 -8.95
N SER A 187 14.36 -4.84 -9.39
CA SER A 187 15.28 -4.94 -10.52
C SER A 187 16.71 -4.64 -10.09
N MET A 188 17.65 -5.25 -10.79
CA MET A 188 19.07 -5.01 -10.61
C MET A 188 19.73 -4.75 -11.94
N TYR A 189 20.53 -3.71 -11.99
CA TYR A 189 21.25 -3.26 -13.17
C TYR A 189 22.73 -3.15 -12.87
N GLY A 190 23.54 -3.22 -13.90
CA GLY A 190 24.96 -2.96 -13.81
C GLY A 190 25.82 -4.06 -14.41
N LYS A 191 27.11 -3.95 -14.15
CA LYS A 191 28.14 -4.78 -14.78
C LYS A 191 28.01 -6.27 -14.48
N ASN A 192 27.43 -6.61 -13.32
CA ASN A 192 27.23 -7.97 -12.85
C ASN A 192 25.77 -8.39 -12.84
N ALA A 193 24.86 -7.54 -13.28
CA ALA A 193 23.45 -7.89 -13.39
C ALA A 193 23.26 -8.96 -14.49
N PRO A 194 22.49 -10.03 -14.26
CA PRO A 194 22.21 -11.00 -15.29
C PRO A 194 21.38 -10.35 -16.42
N ALA A 195 21.71 -10.70 -17.67
CA ALA A 195 20.94 -10.23 -18.82
C ALA A 195 19.53 -10.83 -18.87
N THR A 196 19.35 -11.97 -18.22
CA THR A 196 18.07 -12.69 -18.10
C THR A 196 17.98 -13.35 -16.73
N PHE A 197 16.80 -13.50 -16.21
CA PHE A 197 16.51 -14.36 -15.06
C PHE A 197 15.60 -15.52 -15.49
N GLN A 198 15.61 -16.57 -14.70
CA GLN A 198 14.73 -17.71 -14.95
C GLN A 198 13.42 -17.56 -14.20
N ASP A 199 12.33 -17.64 -14.93
CA ASP A 199 10.98 -17.62 -14.40
C ASP A 199 10.19 -18.83 -14.92
N LYS A 200 9.00 -19.04 -14.39
CA LYS A 200 8.08 -20.08 -14.87
C LYS A 200 6.99 -19.44 -15.72
N ASP A 201 6.77 -20.01 -16.90
CA ASP A 201 5.62 -19.65 -17.70
C ASP A 201 4.30 -20.16 -17.07
N ALA A 202 3.18 -19.81 -17.67
CA ALA A 202 1.86 -20.24 -17.21
C ALA A 202 1.67 -21.79 -17.23
N ALA A 203 2.51 -22.51 -17.94
CA ALA A 203 2.52 -23.98 -18.00
C ALA A 203 3.50 -24.60 -17.00
N GLY A 204 4.23 -23.78 -16.23
CA GLY A 204 5.21 -24.21 -15.24
C GLY A 204 6.60 -24.53 -15.80
N ASN A 205 6.88 -24.26 -17.08
CA ASN A 205 8.19 -24.44 -17.66
C ASN A 205 9.13 -23.31 -17.29
N ILE A 206 10.41 -23.63 -17.09
CA ILE A 206 11.43 -22.62 -16.84
C ILE A 206 11.75 -21.89 -18.14
N VAL A 207 11.55 -20.58 -18.17
CA VAL A 207 11.83 -19.70 -19.28
C VAL A 207 12.80 -18.59 -18.85
N ASN A 208 13.67 -18.18 -19.76
CA ASN A 208 14.55 -17.04 -19.54
C ASN A 208 13.78 -15.76 -19.88
N VAL A 209 13.56 -14.93 -18.87
CA VAL A 209 12.91 -13.65 -19.03
C VAL A 209 13.97 -12.55 -19.06
N PRO A 210 13.94 -11.63 -20.03
CA PRO A 210 14.91 -10.54 -20.06
C PRO A 210 14.72 -9.62 -18.85
N CYS A 211 15.83 -9.22 -18.22
CA CYS A 211 15.80 -8.14 -17.25
C CYS A 211 15.45 -6.86 -17.99
N TYR A 212 14.30 -6.27 -17.71
CA TYR A 212 13.91 -5.01 -18.32
C TYR A 212 14.78 -3.89 -17.77
N THR A 213 15.54 -3.26 -18.63
CA THR A 213 16.05 -1.92 -18.37
C THR A 213 14.92 -0.94 -18.63
N LEU A 214 14.44 -0.30 -17.59
CA LEU A 214 13.61 0.90 -17.77
C LEU A 214 14.54 1.97 -18.36
N GLY A 215 14.39 2.22 -19.65
CA GLY A 215 15.05 3.30 -20.35
C GLY A 215 14.45 4.65 -19.97
#